data_f6f882b477269b32f070f852d95c8452
#
_entry.id   f6f882b477269b32f070f852d95c8452
#
_cell.length_a   1.000
_cell.length_b   1.000
_cell.length_c   1.000
_cell.angle_alpha   90.00
_cell.angle_beta   90.00
_cell.angle_gamma   90.00
#
_symmetry.space_group_name_H-M   'P 1'
#
loop_
_entity.id
_entity.type
_entity.pdbx_description
1 polymer ?
#
loop_
_entity_poly.entity_id
_entity_poly.type
_entity_poly.pdbx_seq_one_letter_code
_entity_poly.pdbx_strand_id
1 'polypeptide(L)'
;MGENSSIRSIGIIGTPGCGKTTLCAQLELPVISLRDFALQHGCLGPIESDGAAPIDVEKLAKLWQQPSQLSLVDSHLAHHMPVDAIVVLRCHPDELKSRLELRNYSAEKVQANVEVEMLGGSWGELLDDIRPVFEGIDGVQEWIKAGCPQHTTPELAIDWLSQP
;
A
#
# COMPACT_ATOMS: atom_id res chain seq x y z
N MET A 1 -17.27 -5.48 25.41
CA MET A 1 -17.31 -5.56 24.71
C MET A 1 -16.72 -5.27 23.91
N GLY A 2 -16.35 -5.48 23.61
CA GLY A 2 -15.54 -5.25 22.85
C GLY A 2 -15.64 -4.55 21.74
N GLU A 3 -15.42 -3.95 21.60
CA GLU A 3 -15.42 -3.43 20.70
C GLU A 3 -14.99 -3.55 19.77
N ASN A 4 -15.04 -4.06 19.45
CA ASN A 4 -14.79 -4.26 18.46
C ASN A 4 -14.29 -3.54 17.65
N SER A 5 -13.68 -3.95 17.16
CA SER A 5 -12.96 -3.38 16.15
C SER A 5 -13.83 -2.79 15.14
N SER A 6 -13.65 -1.57 14.90
CA SER A 6 -14.30 -0.89 13.82
C SER A 6 -13.49 -0.98 12.52
N ILE A 7 -12.44 -1.81 12.48
CA ILE A 7 -11.62 -1.93 11.28
C ILE A 7 -12.40 -2.65 10.19
N ARG A 8 -12.63 -1.98 9.08
CA ARG A 8 -13.32 -2.52 7.91
C ARG A 8 -12.45 -2.50 6.66
N SER A 9 -11.45 -1.65 6.62
CA SER A 9 -10.60 -1.53 5.44
C SER A 9 -9.15 -1.33 5.84
N ILE A 10 -8.26 -2.07 5.18
CA ILE A 10 -6.82 -1.99 5.40
C ILE A 10 -6.16 -1.74 4.05
N GLY A 11 -5.46 -0.62 3.93
CA GLY A 11 -4.68 -0.34 2.73
C GLY A 11 -3.37 -1.10 2.75
N ILE A 12 -3.09 -1.80 1.67
CA ILE A 12 -1.81 -2.51 1.49
C ILE A 12 -1.01 -1.67 0.50
N ILE A 13 0.01 -0.99 0.98
CA ILE A 13 0.79 -0.07 0.15
C ILE A 13 2.26 -0.47 0.14
N GLY A 14 3.00 0.13 -0.76
CA GLY A 14 4.41 -0.16 -0.94
C GLY A 14 4.84 0.20 -2.35
N THR A 15 6.14 0.28 -2.57
CA THR A 15 6.70 0.51 -3.90
C THR A 15 6.28 -0.62 -4.84
N PRO A 16 6.01 -0.35 -6.12
CA PRO A 16 5.72 -1.42 -7.08
C PRO A 16 6.77 -2.52 -7.00
N GLY A 17 6.34 -3.77 -6.95
CA GLY A 17 7.25 -4.91 -6.84
C GLY A 17 7.50 -5.39 -5.42
N CYS A 18 6.97 -4.72 -4.40
CA CYS A 18 7.20 -5.11 -3.00
C CYS A 18 6.34 -6.29 -2.53
N GLY A 19 5.42 -6.79 -3.35
CA GLY A 19 4.67 -7.99 -3.00
C GLY A 19 3.27 -7.75 -2.46
N LYS A 20 2.66 -6.62 -2.79
CA LYS A 20 1.30 -6.30 -2.30
C LYS A 20 0.28 -7.37 -2.67
N THR A 21 0.24 -7.76 -3.93
CA THR A 21 -0.72 -8.74 -4.42
C THR A 21 -0.49 -10.12 -3.78
N THR A 22 0.78 -10.49 -3.59
CA THR A 22 1.13 -11.75 -2.95
C THR A 22 0.63 -11.77 -1.50
N LEU A 23 0.84 -10.69 -0.76
CA LEU A 23 0.36 -10.62 0.63
C LEU A 23 -1.16 -10.68 0.68
N CYS A 24 -1.84 -9.96 -0.21
CA CYS A 24 -3.29 -9.98 -0.24
C CYS A 24 -3.82 -11.40 -0.46
N ALA A 25 -3.18 -12.16 -1.34
CA ALA A 25 -3.58 -13.55 -1.57
C ALA A 25 -3.37 -14.41 -0.32
N GLN A 26 -2.27 -14.18 0.40
CA GLN A 26 -1.97 -14.95 1.61
C GLN A 26 -2.94 -14.67 2.76
N LEU A 27 -3.47 -13.47 2.83
CA LEU A 27 -4.38 -13.09 3.92
C LEU A 27 -5.80 -13.62 3.73
N GLU A 28 -6.15 -14.00 2.51
CA GLU A 28 -7.45 -14.63 2.20
C GLU A 28 -8.66 -13.79 2.61
N LEU A 29 -8.50 -12.47 2.58
CA LEU A 29 -9.58 -11.52 2.82
C LEU A 29 -10.07 -10.94 1.50
N PRO A 30 -11.31 -10.42 1.45
CA PRO A 30 -11.76 -9.73 0.24
C PRO A 30 -10.81 -8.62 -0.15
N VAL A 31 -10.56 -8.46 -1.43
CA VAL A 31 -9.65 -7.43 -1.96
C VAL A 31 -10.43 -6.47 -2.84
N ILE A 32 -10.28 -5.19 -2.57
CA ILE A 32 -10.86 -4.12 -3.37
C ILE A 32 -9.77 -3.60 -4.30
N SER A 33 -10.05 -3.62 -5.61
CA SER A 33 -9.16 -3.03 -6.59
C SER A 33 -9.47 -1.53 -6.68
N LEU A 34 -8.49 -0.71 -6.29
CA LEU A 34 -8.66 0.73 -6.35
C LEU A 34 -8.81 1.21 -7.80
N ARG A 35 -8.11 0.54 -8.72
CA ARG A 35 -8.23 0.87 -10.14
C ARG A 35 -9.65 0.63 -10.66
N ASP A 36 -10.25 -0.52 -10.31
CA ASP A 36 -11.60 -0.84 -10.74
C ASP A 36 -12.61 0.13 -10.13
N PHE A 37 -12.41 0.47 -8.86
CA PHE A 37 -13.25 1.46 -8.19
C PHE A 37 -13.13 2.82 -8.89
N ALA A 38 -11.92 3.22 -9.26
CA ALA A 38 -11.69 4.48 -9.97
C ALA A 38 -12.36 4.46 -11.36
N LEU A 39 -12.26 3.33 -12.05
CA LEU A 39 -12.89 3.18 -13.36
C LEU A 39 -14.41 3.32 -13.26
N GLN A 40 -15.01 2.67 -12.29
CA GLN A 40 -16.47 2.72 -12.08
C GLN A 40 -16.98 4.12 -11.77
N HIS A 41 -16.13 4.96 -11.16
CA HIS A 41 -16.54 6.29 -10.71
C HIS A 41 -15.97 7.42 -11.56
N GLY A 42 -15.37 7.10 -12.71
CA GLY A 42 -14.86 8.11 -13.62
C GLY A 42 -13.67 8.87 -13.07
N CYS A 43 -12.83 8.21 -12.26
CA CYS A 43 -11.68 8.84 -11.63
C CYS A 43 -10.35 8.44 -12.29
N LEU A 44 -10.36 7.72 -13.42
CA LEU A 44 -9.16 7.42 -14.17
C LEU A 44 -8.91 8.50 -15.20
N GLY A 45 -7.68 8.99 -15.26
CA GLY A 45 -7.26 9.89 -16.32
C GLY A 45 -6.88 9.13 -17.60
N PRO A 46 -6.39 9.84 -18.61
CA PRO A 46 -6.01 9.22 -19.87
C PRO A 46 -4.82 8.28 -19.68
N ILE A 47 -4.78 7.22 -20.50
CA ILE A 47 -3.67 6.26 -20.45
C ILE A 47 -2.40 6.96 -20.93
N GLU A 48 -1.35 6.87 -20.13
CA GLU A 48 -0.06 7.46 -20.43
C GLU A 48 0.81 6.52 -21.27
N SER A 49 1.99 7.00 -21.71
CA SER A 49 2.85 6.26 -22.61
C SER A 49 3.33 4.93 -22.01
N ASP A 50 3.37 4.81 -20.70
CA ASP A 50 3.78 3.57 -20.02
C ASP A 50 2.62 2.61 -19.78
N GLY A 51 1.43 2.91 -20.29
CA GLY A 51 0.25 2.08 -20.11
C GLY A 51 -0.50 2.33 -18.81
N ALA A 52 -0.01 3.21 -17.97
CA ALA A 52 -0.67 3.54 -16.69
C ALA A 52 -1.69 4.67 -16.90
N ALA A 53 -2.75 4.64 -16.10
CA ALA A 53 -3.73 5.71 -16.06
C ALA A 53 -3.70 6.33 -14.67
N PRO A 54 -3.53 7.66 -14.56
CA PRO A 54 -3.52 8.30 -13.26
C PRO A 54 -4.91 8.24 -12.61
N ILE A 55 -4.93 8.14 -11.30
CA ILE A 55 -6.16 8.12 -10.52
C ILE A 55 -6.33 9.47 -9.83
N ASP A 56 -7.52 10.05 -9.97
CA ASP A 56 -7.87 11.26 -9.21
C ASP A 56 -8.20 10.85 -7.78
N VAL A 57 -7.18 10.83 -6.93
CA VAL A 57 -7.31 10.32 -5.57
C VAL A 57 -8.21 11.20 -4.69
N GLU A 58 -8.20 12.51 -4.92
CA GLU A 58 -9.04 13.40 -4.13
C GLU A 58 -10.51 13.16 -4.39
N LYS A 59 -10.88 13.04 -5.65
CA LYS A 59 -12.26 12.76 -6.04
C LYS A 59 -12.68 11.38 -5.55
N LEU A 60 -11.79 10.39 -5.72
CA LEU A 60 -12.10 9.02 -5.35
C LEU A 60 -12.29 8.89 -3.83
N ALA A 61 -11.48 9.61 -3.05
CA ALA A 61 -11.59 9.57 -1.59
C ALA A 61 -12.95 10.07 -1.12
N LYS A 62 -13.50 11.07 -1.81
CA LYS A 62 -14.84 11.60 -1.48
C LYS A 62 -15.94 10.62 -1.80
N LEU A 63 -15.70 9.70 -2.74
CA LEU A 63 -16.67 8.69 -3.15
C LEU A 63 -16.50 7.39 -2.42
N TRP A 64 -15.49 7.29 -1.55
CA TRP A 64 -15.18 6.06 -0.83
C TRP A 64 -16.33 5.65 0.07
N GLN A 65 -16.64 4.36 0.05
CA GLN A 65 -17.60 3.77 0.95
C GLN A 65 -16.93 2.61 1.66
N GLN A 66 -16.99 2.61 2.97
CA GLN A 66 -16.42 1.52 3.77
C GLN A 66 -17.10 0.22 3.40
N PRO A 67 -16.32 -0.85 3.22
CA PRO A 67 -16.92 -2.17 2.94
C PRO A 67 -17.69 -2.67 4.16
N SER A 68 -18.66 -3.56 3.89
CA SER A 68 -19.48 -4.12 4.95
C SER A 68 -18.73 -5.14 5.80
N GLN A 69 -17.65 -5.69 5.27
CA GLN A 69 -16.80 -6.65 5.98
C GLN A 69 -15.34 -6.26 5.77
N LEU A 70 -14.48 -6.77 6.66
CA LEU A 70 -13.05 -6.47 6.59
C LEU A 70 -12.49 -6.81 5.20
N SER A 71 -11.93 -5.81 4.53
CA SER A 71 -11.42 -5.94 3.17
C SER A 71 -10.07 -5.25 3.04
N LEU A 72 -9.27 -5.73 2.12
CA LEU A 72 -7.97 -5.15 1.80
C LEU A 72 -8.09 -4.26 0.57
N VAL A 73 -7.33 -3.18 0.54
CA VAL A 73 -7.23 -2.31 -0.64
C VAL A 73 -5.80 -2.44 -1.16
N ASP A 74 -5.65 -3.15 -2.28
CA ASP A 74 -4.35 -3.42 -2.88
C ASP A 74 -3.99 -2.32 -3.88
N SER A 75 -3.26 -1.33 -3.43
CA SER A 75 -2.81 -0.23 -4.28
C SER A 75 -1.76 0.60 -3.57
N HIS A 76 -0.76 1.03 -4.30
CA HIS A 76 0.23 1.98 -3.76
C HIS A 76 -0.40 3.33 -3.41
N LEU A 77 -1.66 3.56 -3.76
CA LEU A 77 -2.40 4.78 -3.46
C LEU A 77 -3.47 4.58 -2.39
N ALA A 78 -3.56 3.39 -1.79
CA ALA A 78 -4.63 3.07 -0.86
C ALA A 78 -4.66 3.98 0.36
N HIS A 79 -3.51 4.52 0.77
CA HIS A 79 -3.44 5.43 1.92
C HIS A 79 -4.10 6.79 1.65
N HIS A 80 -4.38 7.11 0.38
CA HIS A 80 -5.14 8.32 0.05
C HIS A 80 -6.64 8.14 0.26
N MET A 81 -7.09 6.89 0.45
CA MET A 81 -8.49 6.60 0.77
C MET A 81 -8.67 6.62 2.29
N PRO A 82 -9.89 6.88 2.78
CA PRO A 82 -10.13 6.85 4.22
C PRO A 82 -10.27 5.42 4.74
N VAL A 83 -9.24 4.61 4.52
CA VAL A 83 -9.12 3.27 5.10
C VAL A 83 -8.82 3.38 6.59
N ASP A 84 -9.12 2.31 7.33
CA ASP A 84 -8.99 2.34 8.79
C ASP A 84 -7.58 2.08 9.28
N ALA A 85 -6.79 1.33 8.52
CA ALA A 85 -5.43 0.96 8.91
C ALA A 85 -4.60 0.74 7.65
N ILE A 86 -3.28 0.71 7.81
CA ILE A 86 -2.35 0.64 6.67
C ILE A 86 -1.28 -0.40 6.96
N VAL A 87 -0.97 -1.21 5.95
CA VAL A 87 0.20 -2.08 5.94
C VAL A 87 1.17 -1.52 4.89
N VAL A 88 2.38 -1.25 5.32
CA VAL A 88 3.45 -0.76 4.42
C VAL A 88 4.40 -1.91 4.14
N LEU A 89 4.48 -2.33 2.89
CA LEU A 89 5.43 -3.34 2.48
C LEU A 89 6.75 -2.69 2.09
N ARG A 90 7.83 -3.34 2.46
CA ARG A 90 9.17 -2.90 2.15
C ARG A 90 9.89 -4.01 1.40
N CYS A 91 10.86 -3.63 0.59
CA CYS A 91 11.65 -4.60 -0.18
C CYS A 91 13.07 -4.08 -0.28
N HIS A 92 14.05 -4.96 0.00
CA HIS A 92 15.44 -4.54 -0.14
C HIS A 92 15.67 -4.00 -1.56
N PRO A 93 16.37 -2.87 -1.71
CA PRO A 93 16.54 -2.25 -3.03
C PRO A 93 17.10 -3.16 -4.10
N ASP A 94 18.06 -4.03 -3.74
CA ASP A 94 18.66 -4.95 -4.72
C ASP A 94 17.64 -5.97 -5.21
N GLU A 95 16.80 -6.49 -4.33
CA GLU A 95 15.76 -7.42 -4.72
C GLU A 95 14.67 -6.74 -5.52
N LEU A 96 14.31 -5.52 -5.13
CA LEU A 96 13.32 -4.74 -5.85
C LEU A 96 13.78 -4.50 -7.29
N LYS A 97 15.06 -4.14 -7.46
CA LYS A 97 15.62 -3.95 -8.79
C LYS A 97 15.45 -5.20 -9.65
N SER A 98 15.81 -6.36 -9.11
CA SER A 98 15.69 -7.63 -9.83
C SER A 98 14.23 -7.91 -10.23
N ARG A 99 13.29 -7.70 -9.31
CA ARG A 99 11.88 -7.95 -9.57
C ARG A 99 11.32 -7.05 -10.65
N LEU A 100 11.71 -5.77 -10.65
CA LEU A 100 11.23 -4.81 -11.65
C LEU A 100 11.84 -5.08 -13.02
N GLU A 101 13.09 -5.51 -13.06
CA GLU A 101 13.73 -5.92 -14.32
C GLU A 101 13.01 -7.11 -14.93
N LEU A 102 12.59 -8.07 -14.11
CA LEU A 102 11.82 -9.22 -14.58
C LEU A 102 10.44 -8.83 -15.11
N ARG A 103 9.91 -7.70 -14.70
CA ARG A 103 8.65 -7.16 -15.21
C ARG A 103 8.83 -6.34 -16.49
N ASN A 104 10.05 -6.30 -17.00
CA ASN A 104 10.40 -5.55 -18.22
C ASN A 104 10.16 -4.03 -18.08
N TYR A 105 10.31 -3.49 -16.87
CA TYR A 105 10.30 -2.04 -16.70
C TYR A 105 11.54 -1.45 -17.36
N SER A 106 11.42 -0.25 -17.90
CA SER A 106 12.58 0.48 -18.43
C SER A 106 13.63 0.73 -17.33
N ALA A 107 14.89 0.90 -17.75
CA ALA A 107 15.96 1.18 -16.79
C ALA A 107 15.65 2.42 -15.95
N GLU A 108 15.08 3.47 -16.57
CA GLU A 108 14.72 4.69 -15.84
C GLU A 108 13.60 4.43 -14.82
N LYS A 109 12.62 3.62 -15.18
CA LYS A 109 11.51 3.30 -14.27
C LYS A 109 11.98 2.43 -13.11
N VAL A 110 12.87 1.47 -13.38
CA VAL A 110 13.48 0.66 -12.32
C VAL A 110 14.24 1.57 -11.36
N GLN A 111 15.10 2.43 -11.88
CA GLN A 111 15.92 3.32 -11.07
C GLN A 111 15.05 4.23 -10.20
N ALA A 112 14.01 4.82 -10.77
CA ALA A 112 13.13 5.72 -10.03
C ALA A 112 12.44 5.00 -8.87
N ASN A 113 11.96 3.77 -9.10
CA ASN A 113 11.28 3.01 -8.05
C ASN A 113 12.24 2.56 -6.95
N VAL A 114 13.46 2.16 -7.33
CA VAL A 114 14.47 1.76 -6.36
C VAL A 114 14.87 2.94 -5.48
N GLU A 115 15.03 4.13 -6.06
CA GLU A 115 15.35 5.33 -5.30
C GLU A 115 14.25 5.69 -4.31
N VAL A 116 12.99 5.59 -4.71
CA VAL A 116 11.87 5.83 -3.82
C VAL A 116 11.92 4.88 -2.63
N GLU A 117 12.18 3.59 -2.87
CA GLU A 117 12.26 2.61 -1.79
C GLU A 117 13.43 2.92 -0.85
N MET A 118 14.59 3.27 -1.40
CA MET A 118 15.76 3.62 -0.59
C MET A 118 15.51 4.82 0.32
N LEU A 119 14.68 5.75 -0.12
CA LEU A 119 14.37 6.97 0.64
C LEU A 119 13.18 6.79 1.59
N GLY A 120 12.72 5.56 1.80
CA GLY A 120 11.66 5.29 2.76
C GLY A 120 10.35 4.81 2.16
N GLY A 121 10.27 4.70 0.84
CA GLY A 121 9.06 4.23 0.18
C GLY A 121 7.87 5.10 0.51
N SER A 122 6.76 4.47 0.86
CA SER A 122 5.51 5.19 1.15
C SER A 122 5.52 5.98 2.45
N TRP A 123 6.53 5.78 3.31
CA TRP A 123 6.56 6.47 4.60
C TRP A 123 6.60 7.99 4.47
N GLY A 124 7.18 8.50 3.38
CA GLY A 124 7.21 9.94 3.17
C GLY A 124 5.84 10.59 3.14
N GLU A 125 4.81 9.82 2.77
CA GLU A 125 3.44 10.30 2.70
C GLU A 125 2.63 9.96 3.96
N LEU A 126 3.24 9.30 4.95
CA LEU A 126 2.56 8.88 6.16
C LEU A 126 3.06 9.58 7.42
N LEU A 127 3.93 10.58 7.28
CA LEU A 127 4.60 11.21 8.43
C LEU A 127 3.61 11.82 9.42
N ASP A 128 2.52 12.37 8.94
CA ASP A 128 1.49 12.99 9.76
C ASP A 128 0.23 12.14 9.90
N ASP A 129 0.29 10.90 9.43
CA ASP A 129 -0.87 10.00 9.46
C ASP A 129 -1.04 9.45 10.87
N ILE A 130 -2.27 9.49 11.38
CA ILE A 130 -2.58 9.02 12.73
C ILE A 130 -3.20 7.62 12.74
N ARG A 131 -3.45 7.05 11.58
CA ARG A 131 -4.02 5.69 11.49
C ARG A 131 -2.99 4.66 11.95
N PRO A 132 -3.43 3.49 12.45
CA PRO A 132 -2.50 2.40 12.77
C PRO A 132 -1.78 1.92 11.51
N VAL A 133 -0.46 1.75 11.62
CA VAL A 133 0.38 1.29 10.51
C VAL A 133 1.20 0.09 10.98
N PHE A 134 1.28 -0.93 10.14
CA PHE A 134 2.15 -2.09 10.32
C PHE A 134 3.11 -2.18 9.15
N GLU A 135 4.40 -2.24 9.42
CA GLU A 135 5.41 -2.39 8.37
C GLU A 135 5.86 -3.84 8.27
N GLY A 136 5.81 -4.40 7.07
CA GLY A 136 6.34 -5.73 6.81
C GLY A 136 5.26 -6.77 6.61
N ILE A 137 5.70 -8.02 6.52
CA ILE A 137 4.82 -9.17 6.28
C ILE A 137 4.69 -10.04 7.53
N ASP A 138 5.81 -10.24 8.24
CA ASP A 138 5.85 -11.16 9.37
C ASP A 138 5.00 -10.61 10.52
N GLY A 139 4.01 -11.38 10.92
CA GLY A 139 3.12 -11.00 12.01
C GLY A 139 1.93 -10.15 11.62
N VAL A 140 1.76 -9.84 10.33
CA VAL A 140 0.67 -8.98 9.91
C VAL A 140 -0.70 -9.63 10.17
N GLN A 141 -0.80 -10.94 9.98
CA GLN A 141 -2.07 -11.64 10.20
C GLN A 141 -2.49 -11.56 11.68
N GLU A 142 -1.55 -11.77 12.59
CA GLU A 142 -1.81 -11.64 14.02
C GLU A 142 -2.17 -10.20 14.39
N TRP A 143 -1.52 -9.23 13.78
CA TRP A 143 -1.82 -7.83 13.99
C TRP A 143 -3.26 -7.50 13.58
N ILE A 144 -3.69 -8.02 12.43
CA ILE A 144 -5.06 -7.82 11.94
C ILE A 144 -6.06 -8.47 12.92
N LYS A 145 -5.77 -9.69 13.38
CA LYS A 145 -6.63 -10.39 14.33
C LYS A 145 -6.73 -9.65 15.66
N ALA A 146 -5.69 -8.92 16.02
CA ALA A 146 -5.67 -8.13 17.26
C ALA A 146 -6.40 -6.78 17.09
N GLY A 147 -6.96 -6.49 15.94
CA GLY A 147 -7.72 -5.26 15.71
C GLY A 147 -6.87 -4.10 15.21
N CYS A 148 -5.73 -4.38 14.63
CA CYS A 148 -4.83 -3.37 14.05
C CYS A 148 -4.41 -2.30 15.06
N PRO A 149 -3.81 -2.67 16.21
CA PRO A 149 -3.33 -1.65 17.15
C PRO A 149 -2.18 -0.85 16.56
N GLN A 150 -1.89 0.30 17.17
CA GLN A 150 -0.72 1.08 16.76
C GLN A 150 0.52 0.20 16.81
N HIS A 151 1.34 0.20 15.76
CA HIS A 151 2.47 -0.71 15.65
C HIS A 151 3.74 -0.02 15.19
N THR A 152 3.82 0.38 13.92
CA THR A 152 5.04 0.96 13.36
C THR A 152 4.86 2.46 13.15
N THR A 153 5.86 3.23 13.58
CA THR A 153 5.88 4.68 13.40
C THR A 153 7.00 5.02 12.42
N PRO A 154 7.02 6.26 11.88
CA PRO A 154 8.10 6.65 10.98
C PRO A 154 9.50 6.44 11.55
N GLU A 155 9.66 6.62 12.87
CA GLU A 155 10.95 6.45 13.54
C GLU A 155 11.40 5.00 13.58
N LEU A 156 10.46 4.06 13.55
CA LEU A 156 10.74 2.62 13.58
C LEU A 156 10.82 2.02 12.18
N ALA A 157 10.52 2.79 11.14
CA ALA A 157 10.50 2.29 9.76
C ALA A 157 11.90 1.86 9.32
N ILE A 158 11.93 0.87 8.42
CA ILE A 158 13.19 0.38 7.87
C ILE A 158 13.89 1.52 7.11
N ASP A 159 15.16 1.73 7.44
CA ASP A 159 16.02 2.71 6.79
C ASP A 159 17.10 1.97 6.01
N TRP A 160 16.89 1.82 4.70
CA TRP A 160 17.85 1.11 3.85
C TRP A 160 19.19 1.81 3.74
N LEU A 161 19.22 3.13 3.96
CA LEU A 161 20.48 3.88 3.88
C LEU A 161 21.38 3.59 5.07
N SER A 162 20.82 3.15 6.19
CA SER A 162 21.57 2.75 7.38
C SER A 162 21.89 1.25 7.41
N GLN A 163 21.34 0.46 6.50
CA GLN A 163 21.58 -0.98 6.45
C GLN A 163 22.85 -1.24 5.64
N PRO A 164 23.73 -2.13 6.10
CA PRO A 164 24.93 -2.51 5.32
C PRO A 164 24.58 -3.35 4.10
#